data_9d2ae6f03fd9a20e8709b61116dfd924
#
_entry.id   9d2ae6f03fd9a20e8709b61116dfd924
#
_cell.length_a   1.000
_cell.length_b   1.000
_cell.length_c   1.000
_cell.angle_alpha   90.00
_cell.angle_beta   90.00
_cell.angle_gamma   90.00
#
_symmetry.space_group_name_H-M   'P 1'
#
loop_
_entity.id
_entity.type
_entity.pdbx_description
1 polymer ?
#
loop_
_entity_poly.entity_id
_entity_poly.type
_entity_poly.pdbx_seq_one_letter_code
_entity_poly.pdbx_strand_id
1 'polypeptide(L)'
;MASVSANPLPRLILYHQTTHDPDGNLISILPLITQPEIRLTHIIVAAIHINEDPDGLTLNDRPPSDPRFTTLWAELRIAQASGITVLGMLGGAAKGSYTRLDADAASFERYYAPLAALIRARGLQGLDLDVEEPMSLGGVVRLVDRLRGDFGPGFVITLAPVATALLDPRRNLSGFDYAALEAMRGPQIAWYNAQFYCGWGDAHTPLLYEMCVARGWDPAKLVMGLVTTPDNGAGWVPFEVLAVTLRMLALRFPRFGGVMGWEYFNGRPGGKGRPWEWAQAMTRLLGTAGPGHAAVAAAESQAKPSPPVEIDPDSEQGVQVPIPRSFEYHTDDDNSDEDSK
;
A
#
# COMPACT_ATOMS: atom_id res chain seq x y z
N MET A 1 31.34 -5.05 2.36
CA MET A 1 29.95 -4.87 2.77
C MET A 1 29.17 -4.54 1.50
N ALA A 2 28.38 -5.47 1.00
CA ALA A 2 27.50 -5.20 -0.14
C ALA A 2 26.44 -4.20 0.34
N SER A 3 26.46 -3.00 -0.24
CA SER A 3 25.37 -2.02 -0.12
C SER A 3 24.09 -2.72 -0.55
N VAL A 4 23.10 -2.82 0.37
CA VAL A 4 21.73 -3.12 -0.04
C VAL A 4 21.40 -2.10 -1.12
N SER A 5 21.24 -2.57 -2.35
CA SER A 5 20.82 -1.74 -3.47
C SER A 5 19.51 -1.08 -3.02
N ALA A 6 19.57 0.21 -2.72
CA ALA A 6 18.40 0.97 -2.39
C ALA A 6 17.50 0.88 -3.63
N ASN A 7 16.38 0.15 -3.52
CA ASN A 7 15.43 0.06 -4.62
C ASN A 7 15.06 1.46 -5.07
N PRO A 8 15.09 1.73 -6.38
CA PRO A 8 14.89 3.08 -6.89
C PRO A 8 13.53 3.63 -6.44
N LEU A 9 13.52 4.93 -6.09
CA LEU A 9 12.28 5.67 -5.87
C LEU A 9 11.79 6.23 -7.20
N PRO A 10 10.48 6.35 -7.40
CA PRO A 10 9.41 5.86 -6.53
C PRO A 10 9.23 4.34 -6.63
N ARG A 11 8.82 3.68 -5.54
CA ARG A 11 8.49 2.24 -5.52
C ARG A 11 7.14 2.00 -6.18
N LEU A 12 7.04 0.85 -6.84
CA LEU A 12 5.76 0.26 -7.26
C LEU A 12 5.63 -1.09 -6.57
N ILE A 13 4.63 -1.23 -5.71
CA ILE A 13 4.41 -2.38 -4.83
C ILE A 13 3.03 -2.98 -5.12
N LEU A 14 2.92 -4.30 -5.15
CA LEU A 14 1.64 -5.00 -5.24
C LEU A 14 1.49 -6.04 -4.14
N TYR A 15 0.35 -6.01 -3.48
CA TYR A 15 -0.10 -7.10 -2.61
C TYR A 15 -0.75 -8.20 -3.46
N HIS A 16 -0.48 -9.43 -3.08
CA HIS A 16 -1.05 -10.62 -3.70
C HIS A 16 -1.60 -11.55 -2.62
N GLN A 17 -2.89 -11.37 -2.30
CA GLN A 17 -3.63 -12.15 -1.30
C GLN A 17 -4.48 -13.22 -1.97
N THR A 18 -5.32 -12.84 -2.91
CA THR A 18 -6.14 -13.79 -3.67
C THR A 18 -5.28 -14.52 -4.70
N THR A 19 -4.71 -15.65 -4.29
CA THR A 19 -3.75 -16.40 -5.08
C THR A 19 -4.39 -17.37 -6.07
N HIS A 20 -5.68 -17.70 -5.89
CA HIS A 20 -6.42 -18.61 -6.73
C HIS A 20 -7.82 -18.06 -7.00
N ASP A 21 -8.34 -18.34 -8.19
CA ASP A 21 -9.71 -18.05 -8.54
C ASP A 21 -10.71 -18.99 -7.83
N PRO A 22 -12.03 -18.78 -7.93
CA PRO A 22 -13.04 -19.64 -7.33
C PRO A 22 -13.00 -21.09 -7.83
N ASP A 23 -12.47 -21.32 -9.02
CA ASP A 23 -12.33 -22.66 -9.63
C ASP A 23 -11.06 -23.37 -9.15
N GLY A 24 -10.23 -22.70 -8.36
CA GLY A 24 -8.98 -23.22 -7.80
C GLY A 24 -7.76 -23.06 -8.70
N ASN A 25 -7.86 -22.34 -9.82
CA ASN A 25 -6.73 -22.05 -10.69
C ASN A 25 -5.85 -20.96 -10.07
N LEU A 26 -4.54 -21.13 -10.16
CA LEU A 26 -3.59 -20.12 -9.71
C LEU A 26 -3.73 -18.84 -10.53
N ILE A 27 -3.77 -17.70 -9.85
CA ILE A 27 -3.63 -16.39 -10.46
C ILE A 27 -2.14 -16.06 -10.55
N SER A 28 -1.57 -16.31 -11.73
CA SER A 28 -0.13 -16.19 -11.97
C SER A 28 0.37 -14.76 -11.83
N ILE A 29 1.52 -14.59 -11.19
CA ILE A 29 2.25 -13.31 -11.13
C ILE A 29 3.30 -13.17 -12.24
N LEU A 30 3.52 -14.21 -13.07
CA LEU A 30 4.49 -14.13 -14.15
C LEU A 30 4.22 -12.98 -15.14
N PRO A 31 2.98 -12.60 -15.45
CA PRO A 31 2.71 -11.42 -16.28
C PRO A 31 3.35 -10.14 -15.75
N LEU A 32 3.50 -9.98 -14.43
CA LEU A 32 4.19 -8.82 -13.84
C LEU A 32 5.67 -8.72 -14.24
N ILE A 33 6.25 -9.83 -14.71
CA ILE A 33 7.66 -9.95 -15.11
C ILE A 33 7.79 -9.97 -16.64
N THR A 34 6.83 -10.62 -17.31
CA THR A 34 6.92 -10.91 -18.76
C THR A 34 6.24 -9.88 -19.64
N GLN A 35 5.26 -9.14 -19.10
CA GLN A 35 4.59 -8.10 -19.86
C GLN A 35 5.49 -6.85 -19.93
N PRO A 36 5.52 -6.15 -21.08
CA PRO A 36 6.36 -4.96 -21.26
C PRO A 36 5.88 -3.80 -20.37
N GLU A 37 6.77 -2.84 -20.16
CA GLU A 37 6.47 -1.56 -19.49
C GLU A 37 6.04 -1.70 -18.01
N ILE A 38 6.34 -2.80 -17.33
CA ILE A 38 6.12 -2.95 -15.90
C ILE A 38 7.43 -2.75 -15.15
N ARG A 39 7.46 -1.80 -14.21
CA ARG A 39 8.59 -1.52 -13.33
C ARG A 39 8.23 -1.82 -11.88
N LEU A 40 7.68 -3.01 -11.66
CA LEU A 40 7.35 -3.46 -10.31
C LEU A 40 8.64 -3.62 -9.49
N THR A 41 8.63 -3.10 -8.26
CA THR A 41 9.78 -3.19 -7.36
C THR A 41 9.60 -4.26 -6.28
N HIS A 42 8.37 -4.45 -5.81
CA HIS A 42 8.07 -5.37 -4.72
C HIS A 42 6.75 -6.11 -4.96
N ILE A 43 6.72 -7.37 -4.51
CA ILE A 43 5.51 -8.15 -4.31
C ILE A 43 5.41 -8.50 -2.83
N ILE A 44 4.23 -8.27 -2.25
CA ILE A 44 3.92 -8.63 -0.86
C ILE A 44 2.88 -9.76 -0.90
N VAL A 45 3.30 -10.97 -0.53
CA VAL A 45 2.40 -12.13 -0.45
C VAL A 45 1.60 -12.05 0.83
N ALA A 46 0.30 -12.06 0.73
CA ALA A 46 -0.65 -11.90 1.83
C ALA A 46 -1.62 -13.11 1.89
N ALA A 47 -2.14 -13.42 3.04
CA ALA A 47 -1.77 -12.90 4.33
C ALA A 47 -1.29 -14.06 5.22
N ILE A 48 -0.19 -13.85 5.90
CA ILE A 48 0.33 -14.83 6.87
C ILE A 48 -0.38 -14.58 8.19
N HIS A 49 -0.95 -15.64 8.78
CA HIS A 49 -1.62 -15.58 10.09
C HIS A 49 -0.98 -16.52 11.08
N ILE A 50 -0.79 -16.02 12.30
CA ILE A 50 -0.42 -16.81 13.47
C ILE A 50 -1.69 -17.20 14.18
N ASN A 51 -2.00 -18.50 14.20
CA ASN A 51 -3.21 -19.05 14.78
C ASN A 51 -3.00 -19.45 16.25
N GLU A 52 -4.05 -19.95 16.91
CA GLU A 52 -3.99 -20.39 18.31
C GLU A 52 -2.97 -21.51 18.50
N ASP A 53 -2.95 -22.49 17.60
CA ASP A 53 -1.88 -23.45 17.52
C ASP A 53 -0.63 -22.77 16.94
N PRO A 54 0.48 -22.70 17.67
CA PRO A 54 1.72 -22.08 17.18
C PRO A 54 2.24 -22.71 15.89
N ASP A 55 2.08 -24.02 15.72
CA ASP A 55 2.49 -24.75 14.51
C ASP A 55 1.45 -24.60 13.37
N GLY A 56 0.28 -24.05 13.68
CA GLY A 56 -0.84 -23.84 12.77
C GLY A 56 -0.77 -22.55 11.93
N LEU A 57 0.42 -22.01 11.65
CA LEU A 57 0.59 -20.83 10.81
C LEU A 57 0.00 -21.05 9.42
N THR A 58 -0.74 -20.06 8.91
CA THR A 58 -1.40 -20.17 7.61
C THR A 58 -1.00 -19.02 6.66
N LEU A 59 -1.09 -19.31 5.36
CA LEU A 59 -1.21 -18.32 4.29
C LEU A 59 -2.68 -18.29 3.86
N ASN A 60 -3.38 -17.19 4.15
CA ASN A 60 -4.84 -17.15 4.19
C ASN A 60 -5.37 -18.28 5.13
N ASP A 61 -6.13 -19.23 4.61
CA ASP A 61 -6.80 -20.28 5.40
C ASP A 61 -6.08 -21.64 5.37
N ARG A 62 -4.86 -21.72 4.79
CA ARG A 62 -4.16 -22.99 4.58
C ARG A 62 -2.70 -22.93 5.03
N PRO A 63 -2.14 -24.08 5.43
CA PRO A 63 -0.70 -24.14 5.71
C PRO A 63 0.12 -23.64 4.50
N PRO A 64 1.17 -22.86 4.70
CA PRO A 64 2.03 -22.39 3.59
C PRO A 64 2.71 -23.51 2.82
N SER A 65 2.72 -24.74 3.35
CA SER A 65 3.20 -25.96 2.71
C SER A 65 2.14 -26.68 1.87
N ASP A 66 0.89 -26.21 1.86
CA ASP A 66 -0.17 -26.83 1.06
C ASP A 66 0.27 -26.93 -0.42
N PRO A 67 0.08 -28.09 -1.07
CA PRO A 67 0.46 -28.30 -2.46
C PRO A 67 -0.09 -27.25 -3.44
N ARG A 68 -1.24 -26.65 -3.14
CA ARG A 68 -1.81 -25.58 -3.98
C ARG A 68 -0.88 -24.37 -4.13
N PHE A 69 -0.04 -24.09 -3.16
CA PHE A 69 0.90 -22.97 -3.19
C PHE A 69 2.25 -23.30 -3.86
N THR A 70 2.44 -24.55 -4.34
CA THR A 70 3.71 -24.98 -4.94
C THR A 70 4.12 -24.07 -6.10
N THR A 71 3.20 -23.82 -7.04
CA THR A 71 3.44 -22.95 -8.20
C THR A 71 3.62 -21.49 -7.77
N LEU A 72 2.81 -20.99 -6.83
CA LEU A 72 2.97 -19.65 -6.28
C LEU A 72 4.40 -19.42 -5.77
N TRP A 73 4.91 -20.33 -4.92
CA TRP A 73 6.27 -20.19 -4.38
C TRP A 73 7.35 -20.29 -5.46
N ALA A 74 7.11 -21.08 -6.53
CA ALA A 74 8.02 -21.15 -7.66
C ALA A 74 8.04 -19.84 -8.46
N GLU A 75 6.88 -19.25 -8.76
CA GLU A 75 6.77 -17.96 -9.47
C GLU A 75 7.37 -16.81 -8.66
N LEU A 76 7.21 -16.80 -7.33
CA LEU A 76 7.84 -15.80 -6.47
C LEU A 76 9.37 -15.87 -6.50
N ARG A 77 9.95 -17.08 -6.61
CA ARG A 77 11.41 -17.21 -6.81
C ARG A 77 11.85 -16.68 -8.18
N ILE A 78 11.02 -16.86 -9.22
CA ILE A 78 11.29 -16.27 -10.55
C ILE A 78 11.24 -14.74 -10.45
N ALA A 79 10.27 -14.19 -9.72
CA ALA A 79 10.20 -12.76 -9.47
C ALA A 79 11.46 -12.23 -8.77
N GLN A 80 11.94 -12.92 -7.73
CA GLN A 80 13.19 -12.57 -7.05
C GLN A 80 14.40 -12.63 -8.00
N ALA A 81 14.50 -13.68 -8.82
CA ALA A 81 15.56 -13.80 -9.82
C ALA A 81 15.50 -12.69 -10.89
N SER A 82 14.32 -12.11 -11.12
CA SER A 82 14.10 -10.98 -12.03
C SER A 82 14.31 -9.61 -11.37
N GLY A 83 14.77 -9.58 -10.12
CA GLY A 83 15.11 -8.34 -9.39
C GLY A 83 13.94 -7.73 -8.61
N ILE A 84 12.79 -8.39 -8.52
CA ILE A 84 11.65 -7.96 -7.70
C ILE A 84 11.87 -8.48 -6.28
N THR A 85 11.75 -7.59 -5.29
CA THR A 85 11.86 -7.99 -3.88
C THR A 85 10.54 -8.59 -3.42
N VAL A 86 10.59 -9.75 -2.76
CA VAL A 86 9.41 -10.47 -2.27
C VAL A 86 9.35 -10.44 -0.75
N LEU A 87 8.26 -9.87 -0.22
CA LEU A 87 7.95 -9.85 1.21
C LEU A 87 6.75 -10.75 1.50
N GLY A 88 6.62 -11.17 2.76
CA GLY A 88 5.35 -11.67 3.28
C GLY A 88 4.61 -10.57 4.03
N MET A 89 3.28 -10.58 4.01
CA MET A 89 2.46 -9.73 4.88
C MET A 89 2.02 -10.55 6.09
N LEU A 90 2.27 -10.06 7.28
CA LEU A 90 1.75 -10.64 8.53
C LEU A 90 0.53 -9.84 8.99
N GLY A 91 -0.57 -10.52 9.32
CA GLY A 91 -1.77 -9.92 9.90
C GLY A 91 -2.79 -9.48 8.87
N GLY A 92 -3.21 -8.22 8.91
CA GLY A 92 -4.37 -7.68 8.21
C GLY A 92 -5.65 -7.78 9.04
N ALA A 93 -6.83 -7.77 8.41
CA ALA A 93 -8.13 -7.69 9.07
C ALA A 93 -8.44 -8.89 10.00
N ALA A 94 -7.85 -10.07 9.74
CA ALA A 94 -8.00 -11.24 10.60
C ALA A 94 -7.13 -11.10 11.87
N LYS A 95 -7.79 -11.04 13.01
CA LYS A 95 -7.16 -10.76 14.30
C LYS A 95 -6.52 -11.99 14.95
N GLY A 96 -5.60 -11.74 15.89
CA GLY A 96 -4.98 -12.73 16.76
C GLY A 96 -3.49 -12.92 16.53
N SER A 97 -2.93 -12.55 15.39
CA SER A 97 -1.50 -12.68 15.10
C SER A 97 -0.66 -11.80 16.04
N TYR A 98 -1.02 -10.54 16.15
CA TYR A 98 -0.25 -9.59 16.96
C TYR A 98 -0.54 -9.69 18.44
N THR A 99 -1.77 -10.01 18.82
CA THR A 99 -2.09 -10.31 20.23
C THR A 99 -1.22 -11.45 20.77
N ARG A 100 -0.95 -12.50 19.97
CA ARG A 100 -0.06 -13.62 20.36
C ARG A 100 1.40 -13.20 20.43
N LEU A 101 1.85 -12.35 19.51
CA LEU A 101 3.21 -11.79 19.52
C LEU A 101 3.42 -10.73 20.61
N ASP A 102 2.35 -10.12 21.14
CA ASP A 102 2.44 -9.11 22.20
C ASP A 102 2.44 -9.74 23.62
N ALA A 103 2.26 -11.03 23.71
CA ALA A 103 2.27 -11.76 24.98
C ALA A 103 3.66 -11.74 25.67
N ASP A 104 3.80 -12.50 26.76
CA ASP A 104 5.07 -12.64 27.47
C ASP A 104 6.20 -13.21 26.58
N ALA A 105 7.44 -13.16 27.06
CA ALA A 105 8.61 -13.54 26.27
C ALA A 105 8.58 -15.01 25.81
N ALA A 106 8.07 -15.93 26.63
CA ALA A 106 8.02 -17.35 26.27
C ALA A 106 6.96 -17.60 25.19
N SER A 107 5.80 -16.98 25.32
CA SER A 107 4.73 -17.01 24.33
C SER A 107 5.17 -16.33 23.01
N PHE A 108 5.85 -15.19 23.08
CA PHE A 108 6.42 -14.55 21.91
C PHE A 108 7.33 -15.51 21.13
N GLU A 109 8.31 -16.13 21.78
CA GLU A 109 9.23 -17.07 21.13
C GLU A 109 8.49 -18.25 20.50
N ARG A 110 7.50 -18.77 21.17
CA ARG A 110 6.70 -19.91 20.71
C ARG A 110 5.96 -19.57 19.40
N TYR A 111 5.39 -18.39 19.27
CA TYR A 111 4.66 -17.97 18.09
C TYR A 111 5.56 -17.37 16.99
N TYR A 112 6.67 -16.76 17.38
CA TYR A 112 7.62 -16.19 16.43
C TYR A 112 8.45 -17.24 15.68
N ALA A 113 8.82 -18.35 16.35
CA ALA A 113 9.70 -19.36 15.77
C ALA A 113 9.16 -19.97 14.45
N PRO A 114 7.87 -20.38 14.35
CA PRO A 114 7.31 -20.86 13.08
C PRO A 114 7.28 -19.79 11.99
N LEU A 115 7.01 -18.51 12.32
CA LEU A 115 7.08 -17.40 11.37
C LEU A 115 8.51 -17.24 10.82
N ALA A 116 9.52 -17.25 11.67
CA ALA A 116 10.91 -17.17 11.26
C ALA A 116 11.33 -18.38 10.40
N ALA A 117 10.83 -19.57 10.71
CA ALA A 117 11.04 -20.77 9.92
C ALA A 117 10.42 -20.64 8.51
N LEU A 118 9.19 -20.12 8.41
CA LEU A 118 8.53 -19.85 7.13
C LEU A 118 9.33 -18.86 6.28
N ILE A 119 9.75 -17.73 6.87
CA ILE A 119 10.54 -16.70 6.17
C ILE A 119 11.80 -17.34 5.56
N ARG A 120 12.53 -18.15 6.32
CA ARG A 120 13.73 -18.86 5.84
C ARG A 120 13.40 -19.89 4.76
N ALA A 121 12.38 -20.72 4.98
CA ALA A 121 12.01 -21.80 4.07
C ALA A 121 11.52 -21.29 2.71
N ARG A 122 10.87 -20.14 2.67
CA ARG A 122 10.38 -19.52 1.44
C ARG A 122 11.34 -18.49 0.85
N GLY A 123 12.41 -18.16 1.56
CA GLY A 123 13.40 -17.17 1.12
C GLY A 123 12.80 -15.76 1.00
N LEU A 124 11.86 -15.41 1.90
CA LEU A 124 11.28 -14.07 1.91
C LEU A 124 12.37 -13.04 2.26
N GLN A 125 12.43 -11.97 1.48
CA GLN A 125 13.44 -10.92 1.63
C GLN A 125 13.02 -9.82 2.61
N GLY A 126 11.79 -9.92 3.11
CA GLY A 126 11.23 -8.99 4.08
C GLY A 126 9.89 -9.44 4.65
N LEU A 127 9.42 -8.65 5.59
CA LEU A 127 8.10 -8.81 6.19
C LEU A 127 7.42 -7.44 6.28
N ASP A 128 6.19 -7.39 5.82
CA ASP A 128 5.27 -6.27 5.99
C ASP A 128 4.36 -6.55 7.19
N LEU A 129 4.31 -5.62 8.13
CA LEU A 129 3.53 -5.74 9.36
C LEU A 129 2.23 -4.95 9.20
N ASP A 130 1.16 -5.65 8.84
CA ASP A 130 -0.18 -5.08 8.72
C ASP A 130 -0.94 -5.25 10.04
N VAL A 131 -0.73 -4.29 10.96
CA VAL A 131 -1.21 -4.36 12.34
C VAL A 131 -2.59 -3.72 12.44
N GLU A 132 -3.64 -4.53 12.25
CA GLU A 132 -5.04 -4.08 12.33
C GLU A 132 -5.76 -4.54 13.62
N GLU A 133 -5.00 -4.85 14.65
CA GLU A 133 -5.47 -5.20 15.99
C GLU A 133 -4.58 -4.56 17.06
N PRO A 134 -5.07 -4.35 18.30
CA PRO A 134 -4.27 -3.77 19.35
C PRO A 134 -2.99 -4.55 19.64
N MET A 135 -1.87 -3.86 19.60
CA MET A 135 -0.54 -4.32 19.99
C MET A 135 0.15 -3.22 20.78
N SER A 136 0.93 -3.58 21.79
CA SER A 136 1.71 -2.58 22.54
C SER A 136 2.91 -2.05 21.72
N LEU A 137 3.33 -0.82 21.99
CA LEU A 137 4.56 -0.27 21.40
C LEU A 137 5.78 -1.14 21.74
N GLY A 138 5.84 -1.68 22.97
CA GLY A 138 6.89 -2.61 23.39
C GLY A 138 6.88 -3.90 22.59
N GLY A 139 5.71 -4.44 22.27
CA GLY A 139 5.52 -5.63 21.46
C GLY A 139 6.01 -5.46 20.02
N VAL A 140 5.61 -4.38 19.35
CA VAL A 140 6.07 -4.12 17.97
C VAL A 140 7.57 -3.82 17.91
N VAL A 141 8.12 -3.10 18.90
CA VAL A 141 9.57 -2.89 19.03
C VAL A 141 10.31 -4.22 19.19
N ARG A 142 9.83 -5.11 20.06
CA ARG A 142 10.39 -6.46 20.24
C ARG A 142 10.37 -7.25 18.93
N LEU A 143 9.28 -7.21 18.19
CA LEU A 143 9.16 -7.91 16.90
C LEU A 143 10.14 -7.36 15.86
N VAL A 144 10.26 -6.03 15.72
CA VAL A 144 11.21 -5.38 14.81
C VAL A 144 12.65 -5.75 15.18
N ASP A 145 13.01 -5.67 16.48
CA ASP A 145 14.35 -6.02 16.97
C ASP A 145 14.67 -7.50 16.71
N ARG A 146 13.70 -8.38 16.93
CA ARG A 146 13.89 -9.80 16.70
C ARG A 146 14.05 -10.14 15.22
N LEU A 147 13.23 -9.59 14.34
CA LEU A 147 13.39 -9.73 12.88
C LEU A 147 14.76 -9.23 12.43
N ARG A 148 15.18 -8.08 12.94
CA ARG A 148 16.49 -7.50 12.61
C ARG A 148 17.64 -8.36 13.11
N GLY A 149 17.52 -8.91 14.29
CA GLY A 149 18.51 -9.83 14.87
C GLY A 149 18.66 -11.13 14.06
N ASP A 150 17.55 -11.73 13.64
CA ASP A 150 17.52 -13.02 12.97
C ASP A 150 17.88 -12.97 11.49
N PHE A 151 17.54 -11.87 10.81
CA PHE A 151 17.67 -11.75 9.34
C PHE A 151 18.67 -10.68 8.89
N GLY A 152 19.22 -9.92 9.83
CA GLY A 152 20.28 -8.92 9.56
C GLY A 152 19.77 -7.64 8.88
N PRO A 153 20.70 -6.70 8.56
CA PRO A 153 20.36 -5.35 8.06
C PRO A 153 19.76 -5.34 6.64
N GLY A 154 19.96 -6.38 5.87
CA GLY A 154 19.42 -6.50 4.51
C GLY A 154 17.94 -6.93 4.44
N PHE A 155 17.38 -7.41 5.55
CA PHE A 155 15.97 -7.83 5.59
C PHE A 155 15.05 -6.61 5.59
N VAL A 156 14.06 -6.58 4.69
CA VAL A 156 13.16 -5.44 4.55
C VAL A 156 12.02 -5.56 5.56
N ILE A 157 11.89 -4.59 6.45
CA ILE A 157 10.78 -4.50 7.41
C ILE A 157 9.95 -3.28 7.04
N THR A 158 8.66 -3.49 6.77
CA THR A 158 7.68 -2.44 6.46
C THR A 158 6.47 -2.56 7.37
N LEU A 159 5.68 -1.50 7.46
CA LEU A 159 4.39 -1.54 8.14
C LEU A 159 3.32 -0.97 7.21
N ALA A 160 2.06 -1.36 7.43
CA ALA A 160 0.92 -0.91 6.64
C ALA A 160 -0.11 -0.12 7.48
N PRO A 161 0.27 1.05 8.06
CA PRO A 161 -0.66 1.85 8.85
C PRO A 161 -1.83 2.36 8.01
N VAL A 162 -2.99 2.58 8.62
CA VAL A 162 -3.99 3.47 8.05
C VAL A 162 -3.41 4.89 7.96
N ALA A 163 -3.63 5.60 6.85
CA ALA A 163 -2.94 6.88 6.60
C ALA A 163 -3.21 7.93 7.70
N THR A 164 -4.41 7.95 8.26
CA THR A 164 -4.76 8.85 9.37
C THR A 164 -3.96 8.61 10.65
N ALA A 165 -3.45 7.39 10.87
CA ALA A 165 -2.60 7.08 12.04
C ALA A 165 -1.26 7.82 12.02
N LEU A 166 -0.80 8.22 10.84
CA LEU A 166 0.43 9.01 10.68
C LEU A 166 0.24 10.49 11.06
N LEU A 167 -1.00 10.93 11.21
CA LEU A 167 -1.36 12.29 11.62
C LEU A 167 -1.82 12.37 13.09
N ASP A 168 -2.62 11.39 13.51
CA ASP A 168 -3.20 11.34 14.84
C ASP A 168 -3.16 9.92 15.40
N PRO A 169 -2.38 9.65 16.46
CA PRO A 169 -2.23 8.33 17.04
C PRO A 169 -3.54 7.74 17.59
N ARG A 170 -4.59 8.55 17.78
CA ARG A 170 -5.93 8.06 18.18
C ARG A 170 -6.73 7.48 17.02
N ARG A 171 -6.29 7.71 15.77
CA ARG A 171 -6.96 7.27 14.54
C ARG A 171 -6.19 6.13 13.90
N ASN A 172 -5.91 5.08 14.67
CA ASN A 172 -5.21 3.88 14.21
C ASN A 172 -5.99 2.61 14.55
N LEU A 173 -5.56 1.49 13.97
CA LEU A 173 -6.08 0.16 14.26
C LEU A 173 -5.12 -0.65 15.14
N SER A 174 -3.85 -0.28 15.19
CA SER A 174 -2.75 -1.04 15.78
C SER A 174 -2.54 -0.83 17.28
N GLY A 175 -3.16 0.21 17.87
CA GLY A 175 -3.07 0.46 19.30
C GLY A 175 -1.78 1.17 19.77
N PHE A 176 -0.77 1.35 18.92
CA PHE A 176 0.46 2.07 19.24
C PHE A 176 0.65 3.31 18.35
N ASP A 177 1.48 4.24 18.83
CA ASP A 177 1.85 5.45 18.08
C ASP A 177 2.99 5.15 17.08
N TYR A 178 2.72 5.33 15.79
CA TYR A 178 3.71 5.13 14.72
C TYR A 178 4.85 6.15 14.77
N ALA A 179 4.62 7.38 15.24
CA ALA A 179 5.68 8.37 15.40
C ALA A 179 6.64 7.96 16.52
N ALA A 180 6.10 7.39 17.62
CA ALA A 180 6.93 6.83 18.67
C ALA A 180 7.76 5.63 18.18
N LEU A 181 7.16 4.74 17.38
CA LEU A 181 7.88 3.62 16.77
C LEU A 181 8.98 4.11 15.83
N GLU A 182 8.70 5.10 14.96
CA GLU A 182 9.70 5.69 14.05
C GLU A 182 10.86 6.32 14.85
N ALA A 183 10.56 7.05 15.94
CA ALA A 183 11.60 7.62 16.79
C ALA A 183 12.49 6.56 17.44
N MET A 184 11.94 5.40 17.80
CA MET A 184 12.68 4.32 18.45
C MET A 184 13.41 3.40 17.46
N ARG A 185 12.80 3.09 16.31
CA ARG A 185 13.25 2.05 15.37
C ARG A 185 13.23 2.47 13.90
N GLY A 186 13.06 3.74 13.59
CA GLY A 186 13.04 4.27 12.23
C GLY A 186 14.16 3.76 11.33
N PRO A 187 15.43 3.72 11.77
CA PRO A 187 16.51 3.16 10.95
C PRO A 187 16.38 1.68 10.60
N GLN A 188 15.53 0.94 11.31
CA GLN A 188 15.27 -0.48 11.07
C GLN A 188 14.06 -0.71 10.16
N ILE A 189 13.19 0.28 10.02
CA ILE A 189 11.98 0.25 9.20
C ILE A 189 12.28 0.88 7.84
N ALA A 190 12.04 0.12 6.77
CA ALA A 190 12.36 0.56 5.42
C ALA A 190 11.38 1.63 4.91
N TRP A 191 10.09 1.42 5.07
CA TRP A 191 9.02 2.38 4.72
C TRP A 191 7.67 1.95 5.32
N TYR A 192 6.67 2.81 5.16
CA TYR A 192 5.29 2.59 5.55
C TYR A 192 4.38 2.55 4.32
N ASN A 193 3.68 1.43 4.13
CA ASN A 193 2.64 1.24 3.12
C ASN A 193 1.32 1.83 3.65
N ALA A 194 1.19 3.16 3.67
CA ALA A 194 0.07 3.82 4.31
C ALA A 194 -1.23 3.63 3.50
N GLN A 195 -2.30 3.20 4.16
CA GLN A 195 -3.59 2.90 3.52
C GLN A 195 -4.39 4.20 3.31
N PHE A 196 -4.42 4.72 2.07
CA PHE A 196 -5.16 5.94 1.69
C PHE A 196 -6.56 5.60 1.14
N TYR A 197 -7.23 4.62 1.71
CA TYR A 197 -8.52 4.10 1.27
C TYR A 197 -9.40 3.69 2.46
N CYS A 198 -10.61 3.18 2.19
CA CYS A 198 -11.58 2.69 3.20
C CYS A 198 -11.90 3.70 4.31
N GLY A 199 -11.93 5.01 3.99
CA GLY A 199 -12.20 6.06 4.97
C GLY A 199 -11.02 6.44 5.86
N TRP A 200 -9.86 5.79 5.72
CA TRP A 200 -8.65 6.07 6.47
C TRP A 200 -7.69 7.04 5.80
N GLY A 201 -8.03 7.46 4.58
CA GLY A 201 -7.25 8.39 3.80
C GLY A 201 -7.94 8.69 2.48
N ASP A 202 -7.41 9.70 1.76
CA ASP A 202 -7.88 10.11 0.45
C ASP A 202 -6.69 10.29 -0.50
N ALA A 203 -6.72 9.60 -1.63
CA ALA A 203 -5.72 9.68 -2.68
C ALA A 203 -6.19 10.49 -3.92
N HIS A 204 -7.41 11.09 -3.88
CA HIS A 204 -7.89 11.97 -4.96
C HIS A 204 -7.08 13.26 -5.03
N THR A 205 -6.52 13.69 -3.91
CA THR A 205 -5.69 14.89 -3.81
C THR A 205 -4.38 14.60 -3.08
N PRO A 206 -3.33 15.39 -3.25
CA PRO A 206 -2.07 15.22 -2.52
C PRO A 206 -2.15 15.61 -1.04
N LEU A 207 -3.24 16.26 -0.60
CA LEU A 207 -3.33 16.97 0.67
C LEU A 207 -2.97 16.11 1.88
N LEU A 208 -3.57 14.92 2.02
CA LEU A 208 -3.31 14.06 3.19
C LEU A 208 -1.84 13.59 3.24
N TYR A 209 -1.27 13.25 2.08
CA TYR A 209 0.15 12.90 1.98
C TYR A 209 1.04 14.08 2.38
N GLU A 210 0.74 15.29 1.89
CA GLU A 210 1.45 16.52 2.23
C GLU A 210 1.37 16.82 3.74
N MET A 211 0.20 16.59 4.36
CA MET A 211 0.03 16.73 5.80
C MET A 211 0.92 15.74 6.57
N CYS A 212 1.04 14.50 6.12
CA CYS A 212 1.96 13.52 6.72
C CYS A 212 3.41 14.02 6.65
N VAL A 213 3.86 14.51 5.49
CA VAL A 213 5.20 15.07 5.34
C VAL A 213 5.40 16.31 6.22
N ALA A 214 4.42 17.19 6.31
CA ALA A 214 4.46 18.36 7.19
C ALA A 214 4.52 17.99 8.69
N ARG A 215 4.05 16.80 9.07
CA ARG A 215 4.20 16.25 10.44
C ARG A 215 5.59 15.66 10.70
N GLY A 216 6.45 15.59 9.69
CA GLY A 216 7.84 15.12 9.81
C GLY A 216 8.12 13.75 9.21
N TRP A 217 7.14 13.10 8.54
CA TRP A 217 7.40 11.83 7.85
C TRP A 217 8.30 12.06 6.63
N ASP A 218 9.37 11.26 6.52
CA ASP A 218 10.25 11.30 5.32
C ASP A 218 9.45 10.81 4.09
N PRO A 219 9.31 11.64 3.03
CA PRO A 219 8.64 11.22 1.80
C PRO A 219 9.18 9.90 1.23
N ALA A 220 10.47 9.63 1.39
CA ALA A 220 11.08 8.38 0.92
C ALA A 220 10.62 7.13 1.68
N LYS A 221 10.07 7.31 2.87
CA LYS A 221 9.52 6.24 3.71
C LYS A 221 7.99 6.17 3.67
N LEU A 222 7.34 7.07 2.95
CA LEU A 222 5.88 7.12 2.85
C LEU A 222 5.44 6.63 1.47
N VAL A 223 4.81 5.45 1.41
CA VAL A 223 4.23 4.88 0.20
C VAL A 223 2.71 5.06 0.26
N MET A 224 2.13 5.64 -0.81
CA MET A 224 0.70 5.86 -0.91
C MET A 224 -0.03 4.57 -1.30
N GLY A 225 -0.83 4.05 -0.39
CA GLY A 225 -1.63 2.84 -0.60
C GLY A 225 -2.94 3.13 -1.32
N LEU A 226 -3.23 2.31 -2.32
CA LEU A 226 -4.38 2.45 -3.21
C LEU A 226 -5.13 1.12 -3.30
N VAL A 227 -6.46 1.14 -3.38
CA VAL A 227 -7.20 -0.02 -3.87
C VAL A 227 -7.11 -0.07 -5.40
N THR A 228 -6.85 -1.25 -5.96
CA THR A 228 -6.65 -1.42 -7.40
C THR A 228 -7.95 -1.43 -8.20
N THR A 229 -9.07 -1.64 -7.51
CA THR A 229 -10.44 -1.63 -8.05
C THR A 229 -11.43 -1.24 -6.96
N PRO A 230 -12.63 -0.70 -7.28
CA PRO A 230 -13.68 -0.45 -6.29
C PRO A 230 -14.11 -1.69 -5.50
N ASP A 231 -13.93 -2.89 -6.06
CA ASP A 231 -14.30 -4.15 -5.42
C ASP A 231 -13.42 -4.49 -4.20
N ASN A 232 -12.22 -3.91 -4.12
CA ASN A 232 -11.27 -4.16 -3.03
C ASN A 232 -11.42 -3.19 -1.86
N GLY A 233 -12.34 -2.23 -1.94
CA GLY A 233 -12.62 -1.27 -0.88
C GLY A 233 -13.02 0.10 -1.39
N ALA A 234 -13.57 0.91 -0.49
CA ALA A 234 -13.91 2.30 -0.79
C ALA A 234 -12.65 3.15 -1.02
N GLY A 235 -12.78 4.23 -1.81
CA GLY A 235 -11.67 5.17 -2.07
C GLY A 235 -10.83 4.83 -3.30
N TRP A 236 -11.36 4.01 -4.22
CA TRP A 236 -10.73 3.84 -5.53
C TRP A 236 -10.71 5.17 -6.29
N VAL A 237 -9.57 5.50 -6.87
CA VAL A 237 -9.33 6.76 -7.59
C VAL A 237 -9.19 6.47 -9.09
N PRO A 238 -9.95 7.16 -9.97
CA PRO A 238 -9.76 7.09 -11.41
C PRO A 238 -8.33 7.47 -11.82
N PHE A 239 -7.78 6.81 -12.84
CA PHE A 239 -6.40 7.01 -13.26
C PHE A 239 -6.08 8.45 -13.67
N GLU A 240 -7.05 9.16 -14.26
CA GLU A 240 -6.92 10.55 -14.68
C GLU A 240 -6.71 11.48 -13.47
N VAL A 241 -7.45 11.24 -12.38
CA VAL A 241 -7.32 11.98 -11.12
C VAL A 241 -6.01 11.62 -10.44
N LEU A 242 -5.72 10.32 -10.37
CA LEU A 242 -4.50 9.80 -9.74
C LEU A 242 -3.24 10.32 -10.45
N ALA A 243 -3.27 10.46 -11.79
CA ALA A 243 -2.18 11.04 -12.57
C ALA A 243 -1.83 12.46 -12.11
N VAL A 244 -2.84 13.29 -11.82
CA VAL A 244 -2.65 14.65 -11.31
C VAL A 244 -2.04 14.61 -9.91
N THR A 245 -2.62 13.81 -9.02
CA THR A 245 -2.13 13.67 -7.63
C THR A 245 -0.68 13.20 -7.59
N LEU A 246 -0.34 12.13 -8.30
CA LEU A 246 1.02 11.58 -8.32
C LEU A 246 2.03 12.54 -8.95
N ARG A 247 1.65 13.26 -10.01
CA ARG A 247 2.49 14.29 -10.61
C ARG A 247 2.78 15.43 -9.63
N MET A 248 1.78 15.91 -8.89
CA MET A 248 1.96 16.95 -7.87
C MET A 248 2.90 16.48 -6.75
N LEU A 249 2.71 15.25 -6.28
CA LEU A 249 3.56 14.67 -5.23
C LEU A 249 5.02 14.51 -5.70
N ALA A 250 5.26 14.01 -6.91
CA ALA A 250 6.60 13.82 -7.44
C ALA A 250 7.33 15.15 -7.70
N LEU A 251 6.60 16.20 -8.13
CA LEU A 251 7.16 17.55 -8.30
C LEU A 251 7.53 18.18 -6.95
N ARG A 252 6.69 17.98 -5.94
CA ARG A 252 6.89 18.58 -4.61
C ARG A 252 7.90 17.83 -3.77
N PHE A 253 7.93 16.49 -3.91
CA PHE A 253 8.79 15.60 -3.15
C PHE A 253 9.68 14.76 -4.08
N PRO A 254 10.89 15.22 -4.43
CA PRO A 254 11.79 14.48 -5.31
C PRO A 254 12.13 13.06 -4.81
N ARG A 255 11.92 12.80 -3.52
CA ARG A 255 12.06 11.49 -2.89
C ARG A 255 10.72 10.84 -2.57
N PHE A 256 9.68 11.08 -3.37
CA PHE A 256 8.38 10.42 -3.21
C PHE A 256 8.54 8.90 -3.08
N GLY A 257 7.99 8.31 -2.01
CA GLY A 257 8.20 6.91 -1.66
C GLY A 257 7.63 5.91 -2.65
N GLY A 258 6.59 6.29 -3.36
CA GLY A 258 5.93 5.45 -4.37
C GLY A 258 4.49 5.12 -4.02
N VAL A 259 3.97 4.08 -4.69
CA VAL A 259 2.60 3.59 -4.48
C VAL A 259 2.59 2.09 -4.21
N MET A 260 1.58 1.64 -3.45
CA MET A 260 1.25 0.22 -3.36
C MET A 260 -0.22 -0.01 -3.74
N GLY A 261 -0.51 -1.19 -4.31
CA GLY A 261 -1.86 -1.60 -4.73
C GLY A 261 -2.40 -2.76 -3.91
N TRP A 262 -3.56 -2.57 -3.33
CA TRP A 262 -4.39 -3.59 -2.71
C TRP A 262 -5.55 -3.94 -3.63
N GLU A 263 -5.64 -5.08 -4.28
CA GLU A 263 -4.63 -6.12 -4.46
C GLU A 263 -4.54 -6.52 -5.95
N TYR A 264 -3.66 -7.48 -6.28
CA TYR A 264 -3.31 -7.81 -7.65
C TYR A 264 -4.45 -8.45 -8.45
N PHE A 265 -5.15 -9.48 -7.92
CA PHE A 265 -5.93 -10.45 -8.69
C PHE A 265 -7.02 -9.89 -9.62
N ASN A 266 -7.52 -8.69 -9.36
CA ASN A 266 -8.65 -8.06 -10.06
C ASN A 266 -8.39 -6.60 -10.42
N GLY A 267 -7.12 -6.17 -10.41
CA GLY A 267 -6.73 -4.77 -10.64
C GLY A 267 -7.21 -4.23 -11.99
N ARG A 268 -7.82 -3.03 -11.98
CA ARG A 268 -8.20 -2.31 -13.22
C ARG A 268 -6.96 -1.71 -13.89
N PRO A 269 -6.99 -1.49 -15.22
CA PRO A 269 -8.14 -1.64 -16.13
C PRO A 269 -8.43 -3.07 -16.57
N GLY A 270 -7.48 -4.01 -16.47
CA GLY A 270 -7.59 -5.36 -17.01
C GLY A 270 -8.51 -6.32 -16.24
N GLY A 271 -8.83 -5.99 -14.98
CA GLY A 271 -9.66 -6.82 -14.11
C GLY A 271 -9.05 -8.21 -13.88
N LYS A 272 -9.89 -9.20 -13.57
CA LYS A 272 -9.44 -10.60 -13.31
C LYS A 272 -8.71 -11.25 -14.48
N GLY A 273 -9.01 -10.84 -15.71
CA GLY A 273 -8.40 -11.43 -16.92
C GLY A 273 -6.98 -10.94 -17.17
N ARG A 274 -6.68 -9.69 -16.83
CA ARG A 274 -5.38 -9.05 -17.07
C ARG A 274 -4.98 -8.14 -15.92
N PRO A 275 -4.87 -8.67 -14.68
CA PRO A 275 -4.66 -7.85 -13.48
C PRO A 275 -3.33 -7.07 -13.50
N TRP A 276 -2.35 -7.51 -14.27
CA TRP A 276 -1.05 -6.84 -14.46
C TRP A 276 -1.15 -5.46 -15.12
N GLU A 277 -2.27 -5.16 -15.82
CA GLU A 277 -2.46 -3.85 -16.46
C GLU A 277 -2.52 -2.70 -15.44
N TRP A 278 -2.91 -2.99 -14.18
CA TRP A 278 -2.77 -2.00 -13.12
C TRP A 278 -1.30 -1.58 -12.93
N ALA A 279 -0.40 -2.54 -12.87
CA ALA A 279 1.04 -2.27 -12.73
C ALA A 279 1.61 -1.52 -13.94
N GLN A 280 1.14 -1.83 -15.16
CA GLN A 280 1.51 -1.08 -16.36
C GLN A 280 1.05 0.38 -16.27
N ALA A 281 -0.22 0.59 -15.87
CA ALA A 281 -0.77 1.94 -15.70
C ALA A 281 0.02 2.73 -14.65
N MET A 282 0.27 2.14 -13.48
CA MET A 282 1.06 2.78 -12.42
C MET A 282 2.50 3.07 -12.86
N THR A 283 3.13 2.16 -13.61
CA THR A 283 4.47 2.40 -14.15
C THR A 283 4.51 3.63 -15.05
N ARG A 284 3.52 3.81 -15.93
CA ARG A 284 3.40 5.00 -16.76
C ARG A 284 3.19 6.26 -15.93
N LEU A 285 2.26 6.24 -14.98
CA LEU A 285 1.97 7.39 -14.12
C LEU A 285 3.21 7.81 -13.29
N LEU A 286 3.92 6.87 -12.70
CA LEU A 286 5.14 7.15 -11.94
C LEU A 286 6.28 7.59 -12.85
N GLY A 287 6.38 7.07 -14.07
CA GLY A 287 7.39 7.44 -15.06
C GLY A 287 7.21 8.89 -15.56
N THR A 288 5.98 9.32 -15.81
CA THR A 288 5.66 10.70 -16.22
C THR A 288 5.80 11.70 -15.07
N ALA A 289 5.81 11.24 -13.83
CA ALA A 289 5.99 12.08 -12.66
C ALA A 289 7.47 12.34 -12.31
N GLY A 290 8.42 11.66 -12.98
CA GLY A 290 9.86 11.79 -12.68
C GLY A 290 10.47 13.14 -13.10
N PRO A 291 11.61 13.56 -12.50
CA PRO A 291 12.23 14.88 -12.71
C PRO A 291 12.61 15.17 -14.18
N GLY A 292 12.81 14.14 -15.01
CA GLY A 292 13.09 14.32 -16.43
C GLY A 292 11.88 14.88 -17.24
N HIS A 293 10.64 14.56 -16.83
CA HIS A 293 9.43 15.09 -17.45
C HIS A 293 9.07 16.49 -16.94
N ALA A 294 9.47 16.83 -15.70
CA ALA A 294 9.29 18.18 -15.18
C ALA A 294 10.07 19.22 -15.99
N ALA A 295 11.26 18.86 -16.49
CA ALA A 295 12.07 19.74 -17.35
C ALA A 295 11.40 19.96 -18.73
N VAL A 296 10.77 18.93 -19.31
CA VAL A 296 10.03 19.03 -20.58
C VAL A 296 8.77 19.87 -20.41
N ALA A 297 7.98 19.64 -19.35
CA ALA A 297 6.78 20.42 -19.07
C ALA A 297 7.08 21.90 -18.74
N ALA A 298 8.21 22.19 -18.09
CA ALA A 298 8.67 23.56 -17.86
C ALA A 298 9.11 24.24 -19.16
N ALA A 299 9.69 23.50 -20.10
CA ALA A 299 10.05 24.01 -21.43
C ALA A 299 8.80 24.28 -22.29
N GLU A 300 7.78 23.44 -22.24
CA GLU A 300 6.51 23.64 -22.91
C GLU A 300 5.71 24.83 -22.34
N SER A 301 5.80 25.05 -21.00
CA SER A 301 5.18 26.21 -20.34
C SER A 301 5.87 27.53 -20.66
N GLN A 302 7.11 27.51 -21.16
CA GLN A 302 7.85 28.70 -21.63
C GLN A 302 7.69 28.95 -23.15
N ALA A 303 7.01 28.07 -23.89
CA ALA A 303 6.63 28.32 -25.26
C ALA A 303 5.62 29.46 -25.28
N LYS A 304 5.95 30.54 -26.05
CA LYS A 304 5.13 31.74 -26.14
C LYS A 304 3.66 31.45 -26.43
N PRO A 305 2.74 32.19 -25.81
CA PRO A 305 1.33 32.09 -26.14
C PRO A 305 1.13 32.39 -27.62
N SER A 306 0.35 31.58 -28.29
CA SER A 306 -0.13 31.84 -29.64
C SER A 306 -0.85 33.20 -29.67
N PRO A 307 -0.76 33.98 -30.76
CA PRO A 307 -1.44 35.26 -30.85
C PRO A 307 -2.95 35.10 -30.66
N PRO A 308 -3.61 36.09 -30.06
CA PRO A 308 -5.04 36.01 -29.78
C PRO A 308 -5.82 35.79 -31.08
N VAL A 309 -6.73 34.83 -31.05
CA VAL A 309 -7.73 34.64 -32.09
C VAL A 309 -8.65 35.85 -32.03
N GLU A 310 -8.73 36.65 -33.12
CA GLU A 310 -9.74 37.72 -33.26
C GLU A 310 -11.13 37.06 -33.20
N ILE A 311 -11.90 37.40 -32.20
CA ILE A 311 -13.30 36.97 -32.06
C ILE A 311 -14.12 38.03 -32.83
N ASP A 312 -14.84 37.59 -33.86
CA ASP A 312 -15.81 38.34 -34.58
C ASP A 312 -16.96 38.79 -33.64
N PRO A 313 -17.21 40.09 -33.49
CA PRO A 313 -18.19 40.60 -32.51
C PRO A 313 -19.66 40.35 -32.86
N ASP A 314 -19.97 39.71 -33.99
CA ASP A 314 -21.35 39.55 -34.47
C ASP A 314 -21.99 38.15 -34.27
N SER A 315 -21.41 37.23 -33.46
CA SER A 315 -22.06 35.95 -33.18
C SER A 315 -22.80 35.96 -31.83
N GLU A 316 -24.01 36.47 -31.83
CA GLU A 316 -24.98 36.24 -30.74
C GLU A 316 -25.48 34.77 -30.75
N GLN A 317 -24.99 33.92 -29.86
CA GLN A 317 -25.74 32.76 -29.39
C GLN A 317 -25.44 32.52 -27.90
N GLY A 318 -26.43 32.90 -27.07
CA GLY A 318 -26.40 32.76 -25.63
C GLY A 318 -26.43 31.29 -25.19
N VAL A 319 -25.39 30.86 -24.49
CA VAL A 319 -25.37 29.60 -23.76
C VAL A 319 -25.71 29.89 -22.29
N GLN A 320 -26.92 29.49 -21.89
CA GLN A 320 -27.31 29.50 -20.45
C GLN A 320 -26.62 28.35 -19.73
N VAL A 321 -25.78 28.70 -18.74
CA VAL A 321 -25.18 27.75 -17.81
C VAL A 321 -26.15 27.55 -16.63
N PRO A 322 -26.59 26.33 -16.29
CA PRO A 322 -27.44 26.07 -15.11
C PRO A 322 -26.61 26.21 -13.82
N ILE A 323 -27.12 26.98 -12.88
CA ILE A 323 -26.57 27.08 -11.52
C ILE A 323 -27.08 25.88 -10.71
N PRO A 324 -26.21 25.10 -10.03
CA PRO A 324 -26.66 24.01 -9.17
C PRO A 324 -27.31 24.58 -7.90
N ARG A 325 -28.45 23.99 -7.50
CA ARG A 325 -29.15 24.30 -6.25
C ARG A 325 -28.35 23.78 -5.06
N SER A 326 -28.32 24.58 -4.00
CA SER A 326 -27.76 24.28 -2.69
C SER A 326 -28.39 23.04 -2.05
N PHE A 327 -27.55 22.16 -1.49
CA PHE A 327 -27.99 21.04 -0.66
C PHE A 327 -28.37 21.57 0.73
N GLU A 328 -29.62 21.35 1.13
CA GLU A 328 -30.07 21.53 2.52
C GLU A 328 -29.72 20.29 3.32
N TYR A 329 -29.08 20.49 4.48
CA TYR A 329 -28.88 19.45 5.49
C TYR A 329 -30.17 19.24 6.27
N HIS A 330 -30.77 18.07 6.21
CA HIS A 330 -31.76 17.62 7.19
C HIS A 330 -31.03 17.05 8.41
N THR A 331 -31.26 17.71 9.54
CA THR A 331 -30.99 17.17 10.87
C THR A 331 -32.29 16.52 11.34
N ASP A 332 -32.32 15.21 11.40
CA ASP A 332 -33.39 14.49 12.11
C ASP A 332 -32.94 14.32 13.57
N ASP A 333 -33.43 15.24 14.41
CA ASP A 333 -33.58 15.02 15.85
C ASP A 333 -34.88 14.24 16.04
N ASP A 334 -34.80 12.99 16.44
CA ASP A 334 -35.99 12.29 16.98
C ASP A 334 -35.63 11.72 18.35
N ASN A 335 -36.12 12.48 19.32
CA ASN A 335 -36.20 12.15 20.73
C ASN A 335 -37.65 11.65 20.98
N SER A 336 -37.82 10.41 21.36
CA SER A 336 -39.06 10.00 22.02
C SER A 336 -38.79 8.90 23.04
N ASP A 337 -38.78 9.30 24.30
CA ASP A 337 -39.18 8.51 25.45
C ASP A 337 -40.59 7.91 25.21
N GLU A 338 -40.80 6.69 25.67
CA GLU A 338 -41.87 6.30 26.59
C GLU A 338 -41.98 4.79 26.75
N ASP A 339 -41.74 4.39 27.96
CA ASP A 339 -42.48 3.49 28.89
C ASP A 339 -43.37 2.35 28.39
N SER A 340 -43.28 1.28 29.19
CA SER A 340 -44.33 0.31 29.62
C SER A 340 -44.44 -1.02 28.87
N LYS A 341 -43.93 -2.02 29.40
CA LYS A 341 -44.43 -3.16 30.19
C LYS A 341 -43.46 -4.35 30.17
#